data_e59a91e5f098ff318f996b4e8e278a1b
#
_entry.id   e59a91e5f098ff318f996b4e8e278a1b
#
_cell.length_a   1.000
_cell.length_b   1.000
_cell.length_c   1.000
_cell.angle_alpha   90.00
_cell.angle_beta   90.00
_cell.angle_gamma   90.00
#
_symmetry.space_group_name_H-M   'P 1'
#
loop_
_entity.id
_entity.type
_entity.pdbx_description
1 polymer ?
#
loop_
_entity_poly.entity_id
_entity_poly.type
_entity_poly.pdbx_seq_one_letter_code
_entity_poly.pdbx_strand_id
1 'polypeptide(L)'
;MQSTLERASHWLALVCRIVAGLALLALLGVTIADVVTRYLYRITEGAIALRVSGSVELVSYLMLCSLLAAMAANVEKSQVVVEAFSHGLSPNLKNRLHGVYLLGFAALGLVLFLGLLDSASAAARHGEVTQDLRMPMGPIYYAAAVLSLLLGLRSLLHAVLSAVFAADQEAAHGE
;
A
#
# COMPACT_ATOMS: atom_id res chain seq x y z
N MET A 1 -10.64 25.85 1.48
CA MET A 1 -10.09 24.70 2.23
C MET A 1 -10.31 23.37 1.50
N GLN A 2 -11.46 23.11 0.90
CA GLN A 2 -11.74 21.88 0.14
C GLN A 2 -10.73 21.63 -1.00
N SER A 3 -10.50 22.63 -1.86
CA SER A 3 -9.58 22.50 -3.00
C SER A 3 -8.11 22.21 -2.62
N THR A 4 -7.67 22.61 -1.44
CA THR A 4 -6.32 22.31 -0.95
C THR A 4 -6.21 20.89 -0.41
N LEU A 5 -7.22 20.39 0.28
CA LEU A 5 -7.29 19.00 0.77
C LEU A 5 -7.41 17.98 -0.39
N GLU A 6 -8.21 18.29 -1.38
CA GLU A 6 -8.34 17.47 -2.60
C GLU A 6 -7.03 17.42 -3.39
N ARG A 7 -6.35 18.56 -3.55
CA ARG A 7 -5.03 18.61 -4.19
C ARG A 7 -3.99 17.80 -3.42
N ALA A 8 -3.96 17.92 -2.09
CA ALA A 8 -3.04 17.16 -1.25
C ALA A 8 -3.30 15.65 -1.38
N SER A 9 -4.56 15.22 -1.32
CA SER A 9 -4.95 13.82 -1.52
C SER A 9 -4.56 13.31 -2.90
N HIS A 10 -4.76 14.10 -3.95
CA HIS A 10 -4.40 13.74 -5.32
C HIS A 10 -2.88 13.58 -5.51
N TRP A 11 -2.08 14.50 -4.95
CA TRP A 11 -0.61 14.39 -4.97
C TRP A 11 -0.11 13.17 -4.22
N LEU A 12 -0.67 12.89 -3.03
CA LEU A 12 -0.37 11.68 -2.27
C LEU A 12 -0.71 10.42 -3.06
N ALA A 13 -1.88 10.40 -3.74
CA ALA A 13 -2.27 9.31 -4.62
C ALA A 13 -1.27 9.09 -5.76
N LEU A 14 -0.84 10.19 -6.40
CA LEU A 14 0.11 10.13 -7.51
C LEU A 14 1.46 9.53 -7.05
N VAL A 15 1.99 10.02 -5.92
CA VAL A 15 3.24 9.49 -5.34
C VAL A 15 3.10 8.01 -5.02
N CYS A 16 2.05 7.59 -4.33
CA CYS A 16 1.81 6.18 -4.01
C CYS A 16 1.66 5.33 -5.28
N ARG A 17 1.03 5.85 -6.34
CA ARG A 17 0.87 5.15 -7.62
C ARG A 17 2.21 4.96 -8.33
N ILE A 18 3.07 5.99 -8.32
CA ILE A 18 4.43 5.89 -8.89
C ILE A 18 5.25 4.88 -8.11
N VAL A 19 5.24 4.93 -6.78
CA VAL A 19 5.95 3.97 -5.93
C VAL A 19 5.47 2.53 -6.19
N ALA A 20 4.15 2.31 -6.24
CA ALA A 20 3.57 1.00 -6.54
C ALA A 20 4.01 0.49 -7.91
N GLY A 21 3.95 1.35 -8.95
CA GLY A 21 4.35 1.00 -10.30
C GLY A 21 5.83 0.67 -10.41
N LEU A 22 6.71 1.48 -9.82
CA LEU A 22 8.15 1.22 -9.81
C LEU A 22 8.49 -0.06 -9.05
N ALA A 23 7.86 -0.32 -7.90
CA ALA A 23 8.06 -1.55 -7.15
C ALA A 23 7.61 -2.79 -7.93
N LEU A 24 6.49 -2.71 -8.67
CA LEU A 24 6.02 -3.78 -9.56
C LEU A 24 6.99 -4.03 -10.72
N LEU A 25 7.48 -2.97 -11.37
CA LEU A 25 8.46 -3.11 -12.45
C LEU A 25 9.77 -3.70 -11.95
N ALA A 26 10.24 -3.27 -10.77
CA ALA A 26 11.43 -3.83 -10.15
C ALA A 26 11.24 -5.32 -9.80
N LEU A 27 10.09 -5.68 -9.21
CA LEU A 27 9.72 -7.07 -8.91
C LEU A 27 9.75 -7.94 -10.17
N LEU A 28 9.13 -7.46 -11.25
CA LEU A 28 9.11 -8.16 -12.53
C LEU A 28 10.53 -8.32 -13.08
N GLY A 29 11.33 -7.25 -13.04
CA GLY A 29 12.72 -7.27 -13.48
C GLY A 29 13.59 -8.30 -12.72
N VAL A 30 13.46 -8.33 -11.38
CA VAL A 30 14.16 -9.31 -10.53
C VAL A 30 13.73 -10.74 -10.87
N THR A 31 12.43 -10.96 -11.03
CA THR A 31 11.88 -12.28 -11.37
C THR A 31 12.39 -12.76 -12.73
N ILE A 32 12.37 -11.90 -13.75
CA ILE A 32 12.89 -12.23 -15.08
C ILE A 32 14.39 -12.52 -15.01
N ALA A 33 15.16 -11.69 -14.31
CA ALA A 33 16.60 -11.90 -14.15
C ALA A 33 16.91 -13.24 -13.45
N ASP A 34 16.17 -13.59 -12.40
CA ASP A 34 16.33 -14.86 -11.71
C ASP A 34 16.02 -16.06 -12.59
N VAL A 35 14.93 -16.01 -13.34
CA VAL A 35 14.54 -17.09 -14.28
C VAL A 35 15.57 -17.22 -15.40
N VAL A 36 15.99 -16.11 -16.01
CA VAL A 36 16.98 -16.13 -17.11
C VAL A 36 18.33 -16.68 -16.63
N THR A 37 18.81 -16.25 -15.47
CA THR A 37 20.10 -16.73 -14.93
C THR A 37 20.06 -18.21 -14.58
N ARG A 38 18.95 -18.72 -14.03
CA ARG A 38 18.76 -20.16 -13.78
C ARG A 38 18.70 -20.96 -15.08
N TYR A 39 18.06 -20.43 -16.12
CA TYR A 39 17.98 -21.09 -17.43
C TYR A 39 19.34 -21.14 -18.13
N LEU A 40 20.10 -20.04 -18.08
CA LEU A 40 21.48 -19.98 -18.62
C LEU A 40 22.40 -20.98 -17.89
N TYR A 41 22.32 -21.05 -16.56
CA TYR A 41 23.09 -22.02 -15.78
C TYR A 41 22.82 -23.46 -16.20
N ARG A 42 21.54 -23.79 -16.50
CA ARG A 42 21.15 -25.14 -16.96
C ARG A 42 21.66 -25.47 -18.35
N ILE A 43 21.60 -24.52 -19.30
CA ILE A 43 22.05 -24.76 -20.69
C ILE A 43 23.57 -24.83 -20.78
N THR A 44 24.28 -24.05 -19.99
CA THR A 44 25.75 -23.99 -20.01
C THR A 44 26.39 -25.03 -19.10
N GLU A 45 25.64 -26.01 -18.60
CA GLU A 45 26.11 -27.05 -17.67
C GLU A 45 26.95 -26.50 -16.52
N GLY A 46 26.61 -25.28 -16.07
CA GLY A 46 27.28 -24.61 -14.97
C GLY A 46 28.48 -23.73 -15.35
N ALA A 47 28.81 -23.59 -16.64
CA ALA A 47 29.92 -22.73 -17.09
C ALA A 47 29.64 -21.24 -16.77
N ILE A 48 28.37 -20.81 -16.75
CA ILE A 48 27.95 -19.46 -16.34
C ILE A 48 27.22 -19.54 -15.00
N ALA A 49 27.95 -19.37 -13.91
CA ALA A 49 27.43 -19.43 -12.53
C ALA A 49 26.85 -18.08 -12.06
N LEU A 50 26.12 -17.38 -12.94
CA LEU A 50 25.37 -16.19 -12.55
C LEU A 50 24.11 -16.63 -11.78
N ARG A 51 24.03 -16.27 -10.50
CA ARG A 51 22.86 -16.51 -9.66
C ARG A 51 22.46 -15.23 -8.98
N VAL A 52 21.19 -14.87 -9.08
CA VAL A 52 20.63 -13.76 -8.27
C VAL A 52 20.37 -14.28 -6.88
N SER A 53 21.34 -14.10 -5.96
CA SER A 53 21.16 -14.46 -4.55
C SER A 53 20.06 -13.61 -3.95
N GLY A 54 19.15 -14.23 -3.16
CA GLY A 54 18.09 -13.52 -2.46
C GLY A 54 16.97 -12.97 -3.35
N SER A 55 16.81 -13.45 -4.58
CA SER A 55 15.74 -13.03 -5.49
C SER A 55 14.35 -13.17 -4.84
N VAL A 56 14.11 -14.25 -4.11
CA VAL A 56 12.82 -14.52 -3.43
C VAL A 56 12.55 -13.49 -2.33
N GLU A 57 13.56 -13.14 -1.54
CA GLU A 57 13.45 -12.12 -0.50
C GLU A 57 13.15 -10.76 -1.12
N LEU A 58 13.91 -10.36 -2.13
CA LEU A 58 13.74 -9.08 -2.79
C LEU A 58 12.35 -8.95 -3.44
N VAL A 59 11.88 -10.00 -4.10
CA VAL A 59 10.53 -10.06 -4.67
C VAL A 59 9.47 -9.92 -3.58
N SER A 60 9.63 -10.59 -2.44
CA SER A 60 8.68 -10.53 -1.32
C SER A 60 8.57 -9.11 -0.73
N TYR A 61 9.69 -8.42 -0.53
CA TYR A 61 9.67 -7.04 -0.01
C TYR A 61 9.15 -6.02 -1.03
N LEU A 62 9.52 -6.18 -2.31
CA LEU A 62 8.97 -5.34 -3.39
C LEU A 62 7.46 -5.54 -3.54
N MET A 63 6.98 -6.78 -3.39
CA MET A 63 5.55 -7.09 -3.41
C MET A 63 4.82 -6.43 -2.23
N LEU A 64 5.37 -6.52 -1.02
CA LEU A 64 4.81 -5.85 0.17
C LEU A 64 4.70 -4.33 -0.06
N CYS A 65 5.77 -3.69 -0.48
CA CYS A 65 5.79 -2.24 -0.74
C CYS A 65 4.82 -1.87 -1.86
N SER A 66 4.78 -2.65 -2.95
CA SER A 66 3.88 -2.41 -4.07
C SER A 66 2.41 -2.50 -3.66
N LEU A 67 2.03 -3.54 -2.90
CA LEU A 67 0.66 -3.73 -2.44
C LEU A 67 0.22 -2.62 -1.49
N LEU A 68 1.03 -2.27 -0.49
CA LEU A 68 0.71 -1.18 0.44
C LEU A 68 0.58 0.17 -0.29
N ALA A 69 1.50 0.47 -1.21
CA ALA A 69 1.45 1.68 -2.00
C ALA A 69 0.23 1.70 -2.95
N ALA A 70 -0.11 0.56 -3.57
CA ALA A 70 -1.28 0.43 -4.42
C ALA A 70 -2.59 0.59 -3.64
N MET A 71 -2.69 0.02 -2.43
CA MET A 71 -3.83 0.22 -1.53
C MET A 71 -3.96 1.69 -1.16
N ALA A 72 -2.86 2.34 -0.73
CA ALA A 72 -2.85 3.76 -0.43
C ALA A 72 -3.23 4.62 -1.64
N ALA A 73 -2.80 4.27 -2.86
CA ALA A 73 -3.11 5.01 -4.08
C ALA A 73 -4.58 4.92 -4.50
N ASN A 74 -5.27 3.80 -4.20
CA ASN A 74 -6.60 3.51 -4.72
C ASN A 74 -7.72 3.56 -3.67
N VAL A 75 -7.50 4.19 -2.53
CA VAL A 75 -8.53 4.34 -1.47
C VAL A 75 -9.84 4.90 -2.03
N GLU A 76 -9.80 5.85 -2.97
CA GLU A 76 -10.96 6.44 -3.61
C GLU A 76 -11.80 5.43 -4.40
N LYS A 77 -11.15 4.45 -5.03
CA LYS A 77 -11.82 3.42 -5.85
C LYS A 77 -12.50 2.33 -5.02
N SER A 78 -12.31 2.32 -3.72
CA SER A 78 -12.96 1.38 -2.80
C SER A 78 -14.49 1.58 -2.77
N GLN A 79 -15.00 2.73 -3.22
CA GLN A 79 -16.43 3.00 -3.40
C GLN A 79 -17.11 1.97 -4.30
N VAL A 80 -16.44 1.52 -5.37
CA VAL A 80 -16.97 0.55 -6.33
C VAL A 80 -17.30 -0.79 -5.66
N VAL A 81 -16.48 -1.23 -4.70
CA VAL A 81 -16.72 -2.47 -3.97
C VAL A 81 -17.94 -2.34 -3.06
N VAL A 82 -18.08 -1.23 -2.36
CA VAL A 82 -19.25 -0.98 -1.49
C VAL A 82 -20.52 -0.88 -2.33
N GLU A 83 -20.47 -0.23 -3.51
CA GLU A 83 -21.61 -0.13 -4.42
C GLU A 83 -22.06 -1.50 -4.94
N ALA A 84 -21.14 -2.38 -5.29
CA ALA A 84 -21.47 -3.73 -5.78
C ALA A 84 -22.26 -4.56 -4.75
N PHE A 85 -21.97 -4.40 -3.45
CA PHE A 85 -22.65 -5.10 -2.36
C PHE A 85 -23.89 -4.37 -1.82
N SER A 86 -24.05 -3.10 -2.15
CA SER A 86 -25.11 -2.27 -1.58
C SER A 86 -26.29 -2.01 -2.54
N HIS A 87 -26.41 -2.79 -3.63
CA HIS A 87 -27.46 -2.71 -4.63
C HIS A 87 -28.84 -2.96 -4.04
N GLY A 88 -29.45 -2.27 -3.29
CA GLY A 88 -30.76 -2.43 -2.63
C GLY A 88 -30.87 -1.72 -1.29
N LEU A 89 -29.77 -1.10 -0.84
CA LEU A 89 -29.75 -0.33 0.40
C LEU A 89 -30.13 1.14 0.13
N SER A 90 -30.72 1.78 1.14
CA SER A 90 -31.03 3.22 1.07
C SER A 90 -29.75 4.04 0.94
N PRO A 91 -29.80 5.23 0.27
CA PRO A 91 -28.63 6.10 0.07
C PRO A 91 -27.90 6.44 1.40
N ASN A 92 -28.66 6.70 2.46
CA ASN A 92 -28.08 7.02 3.77
C ASN A 92 -27.31 5.84 4.39
N LEU A 93 -27.77 4.62 4.18
CA LEU A 93 -27.08 3.43 4.68
C LEU A 93 -25.80 3.16 3.88
N LYS A 94 -25.82 3.43 2.56
CA LYS A 94 -24.62 3.34 1.70
C LYS A 94 -23.53 4.31 2.18
N ASN A 95 -23.87 5.56 2.44
CA ASN A 95 -22.93 6.58 2.90
C ASN A 95 -22.32 6.22 4.27
N ARG A 96 -23.15 5.69 5.19
CA ARG A 96 -22.67 5.21 6.50
C ARG A 96 -21.71 4.02 6.37
N LEU A 97 -22.06 3.02 5.55
CA LEU A 97 -21.21 1.86 5.28
C LEU A 97 -19.87 2.28 4.67
N HIS A 98 -19.91 3.22 3.72
CA HIS A 98 -18.69 3.76 3.11
C HIS A 98 -17.81 4.48 4.14
N GLY A 99 -18.39 5.30 5.01
CA GLY A 99 -17.67 5.96 6.10
C GLY A 99 -17.02 4.96 7.07
N VAL A 100 -17.77 3.93 7.50
CA VAL A 100 -17.25 2.86 8.38
C VAL A 100 -16.11 2.10 7.71
N TYR A 101 -16.23 1.79 6.42
CA TYR A 101 -15.19 1.13 5.64
C TYR A 101 -13.90 1.96 5.60
N LEU A 102 -13.98 3.25 5.29
CA LEU A 102 -12.84 4.15 5.26
C LEU A 102 -12.18 4.32 6.64
N LEU A 103 -12.98 4.40 7.71
CA LEU A 103 -12.48 4.44 9.08
C LEU A 103 -11.78 3.13 9.45
N GLY A 104 -12.30 1.98 9.00
CA GLY A 104 -11.65 0.68 9.17
C GLY A 104 -10.26 0.64 8.52
N PHE A 105 -10.12 1.16 7.29
CA PHE A 105 -8.81 1.28 6.63
C PHE A 105 -7.88 2.29 7.30
N ALA A 106 -8.42 3.39 7.83
CA ALA A 106 -7.63 4.35 8.59
C ALA A 106 -7.08 3.73 9.88
N ALA A 107 -7.91 2.99 10.61
CA ALA A 107 -7.50 2.25 11.80
C ALA A 107 -6.47 1.17 11.49
N LEU A 108 -6.69 0.38 10.42
CA LEU A 108 -5.74 -0.63 9.95
C LEU A 108 -4.39 -0.01 9.60
N GLY A 109 -4.38 1.09 8.84
CA GLY A 109 -3.15 1.80 8.48
C GLY A 109 -2.38 2.30 9.70
N LEU A 110 -3.07 2.80 10.71
CA LEU A 110 -2.47 3.26 11.97
C LEU A 110 -1.89 2.11 12.79
N VAL A 111 -2.64 1.01 12.95
CA VAL A 111 -2.17 -0.17 13.71
C VAL A 111 -0.94 -0.78 13.03
N LEU A 112 -0.96 -0.92 11.69
CA LEU A 112 0.18 -1.40 10.93
C LEU A 112 1.38 -0.46 11.08
N PHE A 113 1.17 0.85 11.01
CA PHE A 113 2.23 1.84 11.19
C PHE A 113 2.91 1.69 12.53
N LEU A 114 2.16 1.64 13.63
CA LEU A 114 2.71 1.52 14.98
C LEU A 114 3.45 0.17 15.18
N GLY A 115 2.85 -0.94 14.73
CA GLY A 115 3.47 -2.26 14.83
C GLY A 115 4.74 -2.39 13.99
N LEU A 116 4.79 -1.79 12.80
CA LEU A 116 5.98 -1.80 11.94
C LEU A 116 7.09 -0.88 12.48
N LEU A 117 6.75 0.24 13.13
CA LEU A 117 7.75 1.08 13.83
C LEU A 117 8.40 0.32 14.99
N ASP A 118 7.61 -0.39 15.77
CA ASP A 118 8.11 -1.23 16.85
C ASP A 118 9.03 -2.34 16.31
N SER A 119 8.60 -3.03 15.27
CA SER A 119 9.39 -4.05 14.57
C SER A 119 10.70 -3.48 14.00
N ALA A 120 10.65 -2.29 13.37
CA ALA A 120 11.83 -1.61 12.85
C ALA A 120 12.86 -1.29 13.96
N SER A 121 12.35 -0.78 15.09
CA SER A 121 13.19 -0.45 16.25
C SER A 121 13.79 -1.69 16.91
N ALA A 122 13.02 -2.78 16.99
CA ALA A 122 13.50 -4.07 17.51
C ALA A 122 14.57 -4.68 16.59
N ALA A 123 14.32 -4.71 15.27
CA ALA A 123 15.26 -5.19 14.27
C ALA A 123 16.59 -4.42 14.31
N ALA A 124 16.52 -3.09 14.49
CA ALA A 124 17.72 -2.27 14.62
C ALA A 124 18.51 -2.58 15.92
N ARG A 125 17.81 -2.83 17.04
CA ARG A 125 18.47 -3.18 18.32
C ARG A 125 19.09 -4.56 18.30
N HIS A 126 18.46 -5.54 17.65
CA HIS A 126 18.93 -6.93 17.59
C HIS A 126 19.86 -7.20 16.40
N GLY A 127 20.06 -6.23 15.51
CA GLY A 127 20.88 -6.40 14.32
C GLY A 127 20.31 -7.43 13.35
N GLU A 128 18.96 -7.50 13.24
CA GLU A 128 18.29 -8.44 12.35
C GLU A 128 18.60 -8.15 10.89
N VAL A 129 19.00 -9.21 10.18
CA VAL A 129 19.30 -9.17 8.75
C VAL A 129 18.47 -10.21 8.01
N THR A 130 18.23 -9.97 6.72
CA THR A 130 17.58 -10.93 5.84
C THR A 130 18.44 -12.16 5.65
N GLN A 131 17.84 -13.31 5.34
CA GLN A 131 18.52 -14.60 5.32
C GLN A 131 19.53 -14.73 4.18
N ASP A 132 19.12 -14.34 2.96
CA ASP A 132 19.94 -14.53 1.75
C ASP A 132 20.77 -13.29 1.40
N LEU A 133 20.17 -12.09 1.46
CA LEU A 133 20.81 -10.81 1.11
C LEU A 133 21.63 -10.22 2.25
N ARG A 134 21.40 -10.65 3.50
CA ARG A 134 21.98 -10.09 4.72
C ARG A 134 21.82 -8.57 4.84
N MET A 135 20.75 -8.05 4.27
CA MET A 135 20.38 -6.65 4.41
C MET A 135 19.73 -6.39 5.77
N PRO A 136 19.96 -5.23 6.39
CA PRO A 136 19.29 -4.91 7.64
C PRO A 136 17.78 -4.83 7.46
N MET A 137 17.01 -5.48 8.34
CA MET A 137 15.53 -5.51 8.29
C MET A 137 14.89 -4.17 8.65
N GLY A 138 15.56 -3.36 9.47
CA GLY A 138 15.05 -2.07 9.93
C GLY A 138 14.53 -1.15 8.81
N PRO A 139 15.31 -0.84 7.77
CA PRO A 139 14.87 0.00 6.65
C PRO A 139 13.65 -0.54 5.91
N ILE A 140 13.51 -1.87 5.81
CA ILE A 140 12.36 -2.52 5.15
C ILE A 140 11.09 -2.28 5.97
N TYR A 141 11.16 -2.46 7.29
CA TYR A 141 10.04 -2.16 8.19
C TYR A 141 9.69 -0.67 8.20
N TYR A 142 10.68 0.24 8.17
CA TYR A 142 10.41 1.67 8.07
C TYR A 142 9.71 2.04 6.75
N ALA A 143 10.12 1.49 5.62
CA ALA A 143 9.48 1.72 4.34
C ALA A 143 8.01 1.25 4.37
N ALA A 144 7.76 0.05 4.89
CA ALA A 144 6.40 -0.48 5.04
C ALA A 144 5.57 0.36 6.04
N ALA A 145 6.17 0.85 7.13
CA ALA A 145 5.51 1.74 8.08
C ALA A 145 5.06 3.05 7.44
N VAL A 146 5.93 3.70 6.67
CA VAL A 146 5.59 4.94 5.94
C VAL A 146 4.43 4.71 4.97
N LEU A 147 4.45 3.61 4.22
CA LEU A 147 3.35 3.28 3.29
C LEU A 147 2.05 2.98 4.02
N SER A 148 2.10 2.32 5.17
CA SER A 148 0.94 2.07 6.03
C SER A 148 0.37 3.37 6.62
N LEU A 149 1.23 4.31 7.01
CA LEU A 149 0.82 5.64 7.44
C LEU A 149 0.12 6.41 6.32
N LEU A 150 0.67 6.37 5.11
CA LEU A 150 0.04 7.00 3.93
C LEU A 150 -1.34 6.39 3.63
N LEU A 151 -1.49 5.07 3.76
CA LEU A 151 -2.79 4.41 3.64
C LEU A 151 -3.77 4.92 4.69
N GLY A 152 -3.38 4.95 5.97
CA GLY A 152 -4.21 5.43 7.07
C GLY A 152 -4.62 6.89 6.91
N LEU A 153 -3.65 7.75 6.57
CA LEU A 153 -3.88 9.18 6.39
C LEU A 153 -4.84 9.46 5.22
N ARG A 154 -4.64 8.81 4.08
CA ARG A 154 -5.53 8.97 2.92
C ARG A 154 -6.93 8.46 3.21
N SER A 155 -7.05 7.31 3.85
CA SER A 155 -8.36 6.76 4.23
C SER A 155 -9.10 7.70 5.19
N LEU A 156 -8.39 8.30 6.15
CA LEU A 156 -8.95 9.28 7.06
C LEU A 156 -9.40 10.57 6.34
N LEU A 157 -8.56 11.09 5.43
CA LEU A 157 -8.90 12.26 4.61
C LEU A 157 -10.18 12.03 3.79
N HIS A 158 -10.31 10.86 3.17
CA HIS A 158 -11.51 10.51 2.40
C HIS A 158 -12.73 10.27 3.30
N ALA A 159 -12.56 9.70 4.50
CA ALA A 159 -13.64 9.56 5.46
C ALA A 159 -14.20 10.92 5.90
N VAL A 160 -13.32 11.88 6.18
CA VAL A 160 -13.72 13.24 6.55
C VAL A 160 -14.40 13.96 5.39
N LEU A 161 -13.84 13.86 4.17
CA LEU A 161 -14.44 14.47 2.98
C LEU A 161 -15.84 13.88 2.71
N SER A 162 -16.01 12.56 2.77
CA SER A 162 -17.32 11.93 2.55
C SER A 162 -18.34 12.30 3.62
N ALA A 163 -17.94 12.47 4.89
CA ALA A 163 -18.83 12.90 5.96
C ALA A 163 -19.30 14.35 5.78
N VAL A 164 -18.41 15.24 5.35
CA VAL A 164 -18.74 16.67 5.11
C VAL A 164 -19.67 16.81 3.90
N PHE A 165 -19.41 16.10 2.80
CA PHE A 165 -20.28 16.15 1.60
C PHE A 165 -21.65 15.50 1.83
N ALA A 166 -21.75 14.46 2.67
CA ALA A 166 -23.04 13.90 3.03
C ALA A 166 -23.89 14.91 3.83
N ALA A 167 -23.28 15.70 4.71
CA ALA A 167 -23.94 16.73 5.49
C ALA A 167 -24.43 17.91 4.60
N ASP A 168 -23.61 18.33 3.62
CA ASP A 168 -23.98 19.41 2.69
C ASP A 168 -25.14 19.01 1.75
N GLN A 169 -25.22 17.75 1.33
CA GLN A 169 -26.34 17.25 0.52
C GLN A 169 -27.63 17.11 1.32
N GLU A 170 -27.57 16.70 2.56
CA GLU A 170 -28.76 16.67 3.44
C GLU A 170 -29.29 18.08 3.73
N ALA A 171 -28.41 19.07 3.91
CA ALA A 171 -28.79 20.47 4.10
C ALA A 171 -29.43 21.08 2.85
N ALA A 172 -28.98 20.70 1.65
CA ALA A 172 -29.52 21.22 0.39
C ALA A 172 -30.85 20.58 -0.04
N HIS A 173 -31.24 19.44 0.54
CA HIS A 173 -32.53 18.76 0.25
C HIS A 173 -33.58 18.99 1.35
N GLY A 174 -33.23 19.72 2.39
CA GLY A 174 -34.09 20.03 3.54
C GLY A 174 -34.79 21.42 3.47
N GLU A 175 -34.57 22.17 2.37
CA GLU A 175 -35.31 23.39 2.02
C GLU A 175 -36.27 23.07 0.84
#